data_7bbe41272d057cae6fba4e28f5eee835
#
_entry.id   7bbe41272d057cae6fba4e28f5eee835
#
_cell.length_a   1.000
_cell.length_b   1.000
_cell.length_c   1.000
_cell.angle_alpha   90.00
_cell.angle_beta   90.00
_cell.angle_gamma   90.00
#
_symmetry.space_group_name_H-M   'P 1'
#
loop_
_entity.id
_entity.type
_entity.pdbx_description
1 polymer ?
#
loop_
_entity_poly.entity_id
_entity_poly.type
_entity_poly.pdbx_seq_one_letter_code
_entity_poly.pdbx_strand_id
1 'polypeptide(L)'
;PHVLITTNYGESWDDRTDGIPEEAWTKVVREDYVRPGLLYLGTETGMYVSWDQGEHWQSLQLDLPNTPINDLIVQRRENDLVAATSGRSFWILDDLTPLQNAVEVEGEAYLLAPRHAYRLALSGGGGPGGNNGGQNPPDGAVFDIYLAEEPTETDTVTVEVLSSAGDVIRTYSTHPDEELSPEAEPVPLGAGHNRGVW
;
A
#
# COMPACT_ATOMS: atom_id res chain seq x y z
N PRO A 1 -24.87 2.32 7.38
CA PRO A 1 -23.82 3.29 7.09
C PRO A 1 -24.31 4.35 6.13
N HIS A 2 -23.71 5.56 6.19
CA HIS A 2 -23.99 6.61 5.22
C HIS A 2 -22.69 7.39 4.94
N VAL A 3 -22.37 7.52 3.66
CA VAL A 3 -21.39 8.46 3.15
C VAL A 3 -22.10 9.34 2.13
N LEU A 4 -22.09 10.63 2.34
CA LEU A 4 -22.78 11.59 1.48
C LEU A 4 -21.79 12.59 0.92
N ILE A 5 -21.90 12.92 -0.36
CA ILE A 5 -21.11 13.95 -1.02
C ILE A 5 -22.01 15.08 -1.52
N THR A 6 -21.52 16.31 -1.47
CA THR A 6 -22.15 17.47 -2.12
C THR A 6 -21.13 18.16 -3.00
N THR A 7 -21.57 18.63 -4.16
CA THR A 7 -20.77 19.43 -5.10
C THR A 7 -21.30 20.87 -5.24
N ASN A 8 -22.37 21.21 -4.50
CA ASN A 8 -23.07 22.50 -4.56
C ASN A 8 -23.29 23.12 -3.17
N TYR A 9 -22.29 22.95 -2.28
CA TYR A 9 -22.27 23.53 -0.91
C TYR A 9 -23.45 23.10 -0.03
N GLY A 10 -23.98 21.89 -0.23
CA GLY A 10 -25.02 21.31 0.62
C GLY A 10 -26.45 21.56 0.12
N GLU A 11 -26.65 22.11 -1.08
CA GLU A 11 -27.98 22.24 -1.68
C GLU A 11 -28.58 20.87 -2.06
N SER A 12 -27.73 19.92 -2.47
CA SER A 12 -28.08 18.51 -2.66
C SER A 12 -26.96 17.59 -2.20
N TRP A 13 -27.31 16.34 -1.94
CA TRP A 13 -26.39 15.31 -1.45
C TRP A 13 -26.63 14.02 -2.22
N ASP A 14 -25.56 13.39 -2.67
CA ASP A 14 -25.56 12.08 -3.30
C ASP A 14 -25.08 11.04 -2.31
N ASP A 15 -25.74 9.88 -2.27
CA ASP A 15 -25.32 8.75 -1.44
C ASP A 15 -24.14 8.03 -2.10
N ARG A 16 -23.11 7.79 -1.31
CA ARG A 16 -21.85 7.16 -1.68
C ARG A 16 -21.53 5.98 -0.74
N THR A 17 -22.50 5.11 -0.53
CA THR A 17 -22.42 4.02 0.47
C THR A 17 -22.18 2.64 -0.16
N ASP A 18 -22.13 2.53 -1.48
CA ASP A 18 -21.99 1.24 -2.17
C ASP A 18 -20.68 0.51 -1.82
N GLY A 19 -20.81 -0.79 -1.50
CA GLY A 19 -19.67 -1.62 -1.06
C GLY A 19 -19.39 -1.59 0.45
N ILE A 20 -20.12 -0.78 1.24
CA ILE A 20 -20.00 -0.77 2.71
C ILE A 20 -21.09 -1.67 3.30
N PRO A 21 -20.74 -2.70 4.11
CA PRO A 21 -21.74 -3.55 4.79
C PRO A 21 -22.70 -2.75 5.69
N GLU A 22 -23.95 -3.16 5.79
CA GLU A 22 -24.99 -2.45 6.52
C GLU A 22 -24.65 -2.26 8.01
N GLU A 23 -23.92 -3.20 8.61
CA GLU A 23 -23.46 -3.16 10.01
C GLU A 23 -22.19 -2.32 10.23
N ALA A 24 -21.50 -1.90 9.18
CA ALA A 24 -20.28 -1.11 9.27
C ALA A 24 -20.60 0.39 9.34
N TRP A 25 -20.95 0.89 10.52
CA TRP A 25 -21.28 2.29 10.71
C TRP A 25 -20.07 3.20 10.45
N THR A 26 -20.26 4.15 9.54
CA THR A 26 -19.23 5.08 9.11
C THR A 26 -18.90 6.10 10.18
N LYS A 27 -17.63 6.40 10.37
CA LYS A 27 -17.12 7.34 11.38
C LYS A 27 -16.33 8.48 10.79
N VAL A 28 -15.44 8.19 9.86
CA VAL A 28 -14.49 9.17 9.35
C VAL A 28 -14.14 8.89 7.89
N VAL A 29 -14.09 9.94 7.07
CA VAL A 29 -13.60 9.91 5.69
C VAL A 29 -12.40 10.85 5.58
N ARG A 30 -11.36 10.44 4.87
CA ARG A 30 -10.23 11.29 4.49
C ARG A 30 -9.92 11.13 3.02
N GLU A 31 -9.71 12.24 2.34
CA GLU A 31 -9.22 12.24 0.97
C GLU A 31 -7.68 12.20 0.96
N ASP A 32 -7.13 11.46 0.00
CA ASP A 32 -5.71 11.41 -0.25
C ASP A 32 -5.20 12.78 -0.74
N TYR A 33 -4.02 13.19 -0.30
CA TYR A 33 -3.47 14.50 -0.64
C TYR A 33 -2.71 14.52 -1.98
N VAL A 34 -2.34 13.34 -2.51
CA VAL A 34 -1.66 13.19 -3.81
C VAL A 34 -2.66 12.92 -4.91
N ARG A 35 -3.64 12.03 -4.64
CA ARG A 35 -4.60 11.57 -5.62
C ARG A 35 -6.01 12.05 -5.29
N PRO A 36 -6.54 13.07 -5.98
CA PRO A 36 -7.93 13.48 -5.84
C PRO A 36 -8.89 12.32 -6.16
N GLY A 37 -9.92 12.17 -5.33
CA GLY A 37 -10.91 11.11 -5.46
C GLY A 37 -10.53 9.76 -4.84
N LEU A 38 -9.29 9.58 -4.39
CA LEU A 38 -8.91 8.47 -3.54
C LEU A 38 -9.31 8.80 -2.11
N LEU A 39 -10.22 8.00 -1.55
CA LEU A 39 -10.79 8.21 -0.22
C LEU A 39 -10.51 7.01 0.69
N TYR A 40 -10.24 7.31 1.95
CA TYR A 40 -10.12 6.33 3.03
C TYR A 40 -11.27 6.50 4.00
N LEU A 41 -11.94 5.42 4.36
CA LEU A 41 -13.09 5.40 5.25
C LEU A 41 -12.79 4.53 6.47
N GLY A 42 -12.98 5.09 7.65
CA GLY A 42 -13.01 4.35 8.91
C GLY A 42 -14.45 4.09 9.36
N THR A 43 -14.70 2.87 9.79
CA THR A 43 -16.02 2.41 10.27
C THR A 43 -15.93 1.83 11.68
N GLU A 44 -17.05 1.35 12.20
CA GLU A 44 -17.12 0.63 13.48
C GLU A 44 -16.43 -0.74 13.44
N THR A 45 -16.22 -1.30 12.26
CA THR A 45 -15.71 -2.67 12.08
C THR A 45 -14.37 -2.75 11.32
N GLY A 46 -13.87 -1.63 10.77
CA GLY A 46 -12.62 -1.64 10.02
C GLY A 46 -12.49 -0.49 9.03
N MET A 47 -11.68 -0.70 7.99
CA MET A 47 -11.33 0.32 7.01
C MET A 47 -11.75 -0.08 5.59
N TYR A 48 -12.04 0.95 4.79
CA TYR A 48 -12.37 0.84 3.37
C TYR A 48 -11.61 1.90 2.57
N VAL A 49 -11.46 1.65 1.28
CA VAL A 49 -10.84 2.55 0.30
C VAL A 49 -11.75 2.69 -0.92
N SER A 50 -11.74 3.85 -1.52
CA SER A 50 -12.43 4.14 -2.78
C SER A 50 -11.49 4.94 -3.67
N TRP A 51 -11.43 4.60 -4.97
CA TRP A 51 -10.63 5.32 -5.98
C TRP A 51 -11.48 6.22 -6.88
N ASP A 52 -12.79 6.26 -6.68
CA ASP A 52 -13.78 6.88 -7.55
C ASP A 52 -14.71 7.87 -6.79
N GLN A 53 -14.14 8.62 -5.84
CA GLN A 53 -14.87 9.61 -5.02
C GLN A 53 -16.00 9.00 -4.18
N GLY A 54 -15.82 7.74 -3.76
CA GLY A 54 -16.78 7.03 -2.91
C GLY A 54 -17.91 6.36 -3.68
N GLU A 55 -17.86 6.28 -5.01
CA GLU A 55 -18.89 5.54 -5.78
C GLU A 55 -18.89 4.07 -5.40
N HIS A 56 -17.69 3.48 -5.23
CA HIS A 56 -17.54 2.09 -4.79
C HIS A 56 -16.48 2.00 -3.70
N TRP A 57 -16.80 1.28 -2.63
CA TRP A 57 -15.87 1.02 -1.53
C TRP A 57 -15.41 -0.43 -1.52
N GLN A 58 -14.11 -0.62 -1.28
CA GLN A 58 -13.49 -1.92 -1.09
C GLN A 58 -12.85 -2.01 0.29
N SER A 59 -12.83 -3.21 0.89
CA SER A 59 -12.19 -3.41 2.18
C SER A 59 -10.70 -3.14 2.10
N LEU A 60 -10.19 -2.34 3.03
CA LEU A 60 -8.75 -2.09 3.26
C LEU A 60 -8.35 -2.64 4.64
N GLN A 61 -8.82 -3.83 4.98
CA GLN A 61 -8.62 -4.39 6.32
C GLN A 61 -7.18 -4.85 6.55
N LEU A 62 -6.53 -5.44 5.54
CA LEU A 62 -5.19 -6.02 5.68
C LEU A 62 -5.06 -6.80 7.00
N ASP A 63 -4.01 -6.53 7.80
CA ASP A 63 -3.78 -7.15 9.11
C ASP A 63 -4.49 -6.41 10.27
N LEU A 64 -5.26 -5.37 9.96
CA LEU A 64 -6.01 -4.62 10.96
C LEU A 64 -7.11 -5.51 11.57
N PRO A 65 -7.15 -5.69 12.90
CA PRO A 65 -8.23 -6.46 13.52
C PRO A 65 -9.57 -5.76 13.37
N ASN A 66 -10.66 -6.51 13.50
CA ASN A 66 -11.99 -5.92 13.59
C ASN A 66 -12.06 -5.02 14.82
N THR A 67 -12.10 -3.70 14.58
CA THR A 67 -12.06 -2.67 15.62
C THR A 67 -12.62 -1.36 15.08
N PRO A 68 -13.28 -0.55 15.92
CA PRO A 68 -13.73 0.78 15.51
C PRO A 68 -12.57 1.70 15.16
N ILE A 69 -12.67 2.36 14.02
CA ILE A 69 -11.72 3.37 13.55
C ILE A 69 -12.30 4.73 13.86
N ASN A 70 -11.76 5.40 14.87
CA ASN A 70 -12.31 6.68 15.33
C ASN A 70 -11.82 7.87 14.51
N ASP A 71 -10.59 7.79 14.00
CA ASP A 71 -10.03 8.82 13.12
C ASP A 71 -8.98 8.25 12.18
N LEU A 72 -8.75 8.95 11.08
CA LEU A 72 -7.76 8.67 10.06
C LEU A 72 -6.99 9.93 9.73
N ILE A 73 -5.70 9.81 9.50
CA ILE A 73 -4.88 10.90 8.98
C ILE A 73 -3.87 10.36 7.95
N VAL A 74 -3.74 11.06 6.83
CA VAL A 74 -2.66 10.82 5.88
C VAL A 74 -1.46 11.65 6.32
N GLN A 75 -0.41 10.96 6.77
CA GLN A 75 0.85 11.59 7.19
C GLN A 75 1.69 11.88 5.94
N ARG A 76 1.80 13.16 5.58
CA ARG A 76 2.31 13.60 4.26
C ARG A 76 3.81 13.42 4.09
N ARG A 77 4.59 13.41 5.16
CA ARG A 77 6.07 13.34 5.05
C ARG A 77 6.53 11.97 4.59
N GLU A 78 5.98 10.92 5.21
CA GLU A 78 6.34 9.53 4.92
C GLU A 78 5.31 8.85 4.00
N ASN A 79 4.22 9.55 3.66
CA ASN A 79 3.11 9.05 2.84
C ASN A 79 2.39 7.85 3.47
N ASP A 80 2.13 7.91 4.78
CA ASP A 80 1.53 6.83 5.55
C ASP A 80 0.08 7.14 5.90
N LEU A 81 -0.76 6.11 6.04
CA LEU A 81 -2.09 6.23 6.62
C LEU A 81 -2.08 5.79 8.07
N VAL A 82 -2.42 6.68 8.97
CA VAL A 82 -2.51 6.40 10.41
C VAL A 82 -3.97 6.27 10.81
N ALA A 83 -4.31 5.13 11.41
CA ALA A 83 -5.65 4.83 11.93
C ALA A 83 -5.65 4.84 13.46
N ALA A 84 -6.51 5.68 14.04
CA ALA A 84 -6.77 5.71 15.46
C ALA A 84 -7.93 4.77 15.80
N THR A 85 -7.65 3.70 16.53
CA THR A 85 -8.66 2.68 16.86
C THR A 85 -9.22 2.85 18.26
N SER A 86 -10.39 2.26 18.51
CA SER A 86 -10.94 2.14 19.86
C SER A 86 -10.43 0.84 20.52
N GLY A 87 -9.46 1.00 21.43
CA GLY A 87 -8.95 -0.10 22.27
C GLY A 87 -7.85 -0.95 21.62
N ARG A 88 -7.38 -0.64 20.40
CA ARG A 88 -6.32 -1.35 19.69
C ARG A 88 -5.15 -0.46 19.28
N SER A 89 -4.95 0.68 19.97
CA SER A 89 -3.89 1.66 19.71
C SER A 89 -3.98 2.31 18.31
N PHE A 90 -2.85 2.76 17.81
CA PHE A 90 -2.70 3.29 16.45
C PHE A 90 -2.14 2.20 15.53
N TRP A 91 -2.66 2.20 14.30
CA TRP A 91 -2.17 1.37 13.22
C TRP A 91 -1.66 2.26 12.11
N ILE A 92 -0.56 1.85 11.49
CA ILE A 92 0.07 2.59 10.41
C ILE A 92 0.17 1.68 9.21
N LEU A 93 -0.39 2.12 8.08
CA LEU A 93 -0.12 1.56 6.78
C LEU A 93 0.98 2.40 6.15
N ASP A 94 2.18 1.83 6.12
CA ASP A 94 3.35 2.48 5.56
C ASP A 94 3.25 2.56 4.03
N ASP A 95 3.58 3.71 3.49
CA ASP A 95 3.69 3.97 2.06
C ASP A 95 2.41 3.75 1.24
N LEU A 96 1.63 4.80 1.07
CA LEU A 96 0.41 4.79 0.27
C LEU A 96 0.64 4.79 -1.24
N THR A 97 1.89 4.86 -1.70
CA THR A 97 2.23 4.90 -3.14
C THR A 97 1.55 3.79 -3.95
N PRO A 98 1.49 2.51 -3.48
CA PRO A 98 0.78 1.47 -4.20
C PRO A 98 -0.72 1.75 -4.38
N LEU A 99 -1.40 2.28 -3.35
CA LEU A 99 -2.82 2.63 -3.44
C LEU A 99 -3.06 3.84 -4.34
N GLN A 100 -2.16 4.83 -4.30
CA GLN A 100 -2.22 6.02 -5.13
C GLN A 100 -2.05 5.70 -6.62
N ASN A 101 -1.28 4.67 -6.96
CA ASN A 101 -0.99 4.25 -8.34
C ASN A 101 -1.83 3.04 -8.81
N ALA A 102 -2.61 2.39 -7.94
CA ALA A 102 -3.34 1.16 -8.24
C ALA A 102 -4.30 1.24 -9.45
N VAL A 103 -4.80 2.42 -9.79
CA VAL A 103 -5.73 2.63 -10.92
C VAL A 103 -5.01 2.83 -12.25
N GLU A 104 -3.69 3.06 -12.23
CA GLU A 104 -2.86 3.26 -13.43
C GLU A 104 -2.21 1.96 -13.91
N VAL A 105 -2.52 0.84 -13.23
CA VAL A 105 -1.95 -0.46 -13.58
C VAL A 105 -2.63 -0.99 -14.84
N GLU A 106 -1.88 -1.01 -15.93
CA GLU A 106 -2.29 -1.59 -17.21
C GLU A 106 -1.27 -2.66 -17.64
N GLY A 107 -1.77 -3.73 -18.29
CA GLY A 107 -0.93 -4.80 -18.82
C GLY A 107 -0.68 -5.97 -17.85
N GLU A 108 0.16 -6.90 -18.27
CA GLU A 108 0.44 -8.15 -17.55
C GLU A 108 1.33 -7.94 -16.32
N ALA A 109 2.26 -6.99 -16.39
CA ALA A 109 3.17 -6.64 -15.32
C ALA A 109 3.37 -5.11 -15.26
N TYR A 110 3.40 -4.56 -14.06
CA TYR A 110 3.59 -3.14 -13.83
C TYR A 110 4.49 -2.90 -12.62
N LEU A 111 5.59 -2.17 -12.81
CA LEU A 111 6.44 -1.70 -11.71
C LEU A 111 5.94 -0.32 -11.24
N LEU A 112 5.48 -0.26 -10.00
CA LEU A 112 5.09 1.01 -9.40
C LEU A 112 6.34 1.85 -9.14
N ALA A 113 6.24 3.16 -9.38
CA ALA A 113 7.37 4.07 -9.15
C ALA A 113 7.81 4.00 -7.67
N PRO A 114 9.04 3.54 -7.38
CA PRO A 114 9.50 3.44 -6.01
C PRO A 114 9.71 4.83 -5.41
N ARG A 115 9.43 4.97 -4.13
CA ARG A 115 9.77 6.20 -3.41
C ARG A 115 11.27 6.31 -3.15
N HIS A 116 11.73 7.52 -2.86
CA HIS A 116 13.12 7.73 -2.45
C HIS A 116 13.42 7.00 -1.15
N ALA A 117 14.49 6.20 -1.14
CA ALA A 117 15.02 5.56 0.05
C ALA A 117 16.33 6.23 0.48
N TYR A 118 16.52 6.35 1.79
CA TYR A 118 17.76 6.89 2.34
C TYR A 118 18.67 5.74 2.78
N ARG A 119 19.88 5.72 2.24
CA ARG A 119 20.90 4.81 2.74
C ARG A 119 21.44 5.35 4.06
N LEU A 120 20.97 4.79 5.16
CA LEU A 120 21.46 5.12 6.48
C LEU A 120 22.56 4.14 6.87
N ALA A 121 23.72 4.65 7.27
CA ALA A 121 24.72 3.85 7.94
C ALA A 121 24.29 3.71 9.41
N LEU A 122 23.37 2.79 9.68
CA LEU A 122 23.03 2.43 11.06
C LEU A 122 24.17 1.60 11.63
N SER A 123 25.06 2.24 12.36
CA SER A 123 26.01 1.54 13.21
C SER A 123 25.23 0.93 14.39
N GLY A 124 24.88 -0.35 14.24
CA GLY A 124 24.51 -1.28 15.31
C GLY A 124 23.73 -0.70 16.49
N GLY A 125 22.46 -0.59 16.36
CA GLY A 125 21.61 -0.23 17.48
C GLY A 125 20.17 -0.66 17.18
N GLY A 126 19.88 -1.93 17.40
CA GLY A 126 18.52 -2.33 17.67
C GLY A 126 18.06 -1.49 18.86
N GLY A 127 17.21 -0.49 18.65
CA GLY A 127 16.53 0.18 19.74
C GLY A 127 15.85 -0.87 20.62
N PRO A 128 15.57 -0.58 21.90
CA PRO A 128 14.89 -1.51 22.79
C PRO A 128 13.44 -1.67 22.33
N GLY A 129 13.24 -2.40 21.23
CA GLY A 129 11.94 -2.95 20.86
C GLY A 129 11.64 -4.05 21.84
N GLY A 130 10.94 -3.73 22.92
CA GLY A 130 10.32 -4.77 23.72
C GLY A 130 9.39 -5.59 22.80
N ASN A 131 9.11 -6.84 23.15
CA ASN A 131 8.26 -7.78 22.39
C ASN A 131 6.84 -7.28 22.03
N ASN A 132 6.49 -6.03 22.34
CA ASN A 132 5.19 -5.39 22.09
C ASN A 132 5.29 -4.13 21.22
N GLY A 133 6.43 -3.84 20.60
CA GLY A 133 6.57 -2.73 19.65
C GLY A 133 6.06 -3.12 18.27
N GLY A 134 5.55 -2.15 17.50
CA GLY A 134 5.28 -2.33 16.07
C GLY A 134 6.57 -2.64 15.31
N GLN A 135 6.42 -3.27 14.15
CA GLN A 135 7.56 -3.47 13.25
C GLN A 135 7.88 -2.16 12.55
N ASN A 136 9.14 -1.85 12.41
CA ASN A 136 9.56 -0.74 11.57
C ASN A 136 9.41 -1.14 10.09
N PRO A 137 9.22 -0.14 9.19
CA PRO A 137 9.38 -0.37 7.76
C PRO A 137 10.71 -1.08 7.46
N PRO A 138 10.79 -1.89 6.39
CA PRO A 138 12.02 -2.56 6.04
C PRO A 138 13.15 -1.55 5.74
N ASP A 139 14.37 -1.88 6.18
CA ASP A 139 15.56 -1.10 5.83
C ASP A 139 15.91 -1.36 4.36
N GLY A 140 15.90 -0.33 3.52
CA GLY A 140 16.25 -0.44 2.11
C GLY A 140 15.31 0.32 1.18
N ALA A 141 15.53 0.16 -0.12
CA ALA A 141 14.62 0.68 -1.13
C ALA A 141 13.52 -0.35 -1.39
N VAL A 142 12.29 0.05 -1.11
CA VAL A 142 11.11 -0.78 -1.38
C VAL A 142 10.70 -0.60 -2.84
N PHE A 143 10.42 -1.70 -3.51
CA PHE A 143 9.81 -1.71 -4.84
C PHE A 143 8.55 -2.55 -4.84
N ASP A 144 7.54 -2.08 -5.54
CA ASP A 144 6.22 -2.70 -5.62
C ASP A 144 5.92 -3.07 -7.06
N ILE A 145 5.51 -4.32 -7.28
CA ILE A 145 5.21 -4.88 -8.60
C ILE A 145 3.79 -5.42 -8.58
N TYR A 146 3.03 -5.10 -9.59
CA TYR A 146 1.74 -5.72 -9.86
C TYR A 146 1.88 -6.72 -11.01
N LEU A 147 1.34 -7.91 -10.82
CA LEU A 147 1.19 -8.92 -11.87
C LEU A 147 -0.29 -9.26 -12.03
N ALA A 148 -0.80 -9.22 -13.26
CA ALA A 148 -2.19 -9.56 -13.55
C ALA A 148 -2.50 -11.01 -13.25
N GLU A 149 -1.54 -11.90 -13.53
CA GLU A 149 -1.62 -13.34 -13.32
C GLU A 149 -0.38 -13.86 -12.59
N GLU A 150 -0.49 -15.01 -11.97
CA GLU A 150 0.66 -15.69 -11.35
C GLU A 150 1.61 -16.21 -12.44
N PRO A 151 2.92 -15.89 -12.35
CA PRO A 151 3.90 -16.40 -13.30
C PRO A 151 3.93 -17.95 -13.30
N THR A 152 3.92 -18.52 -14.48
CA THR A 152 4.08 -19.97 -14.65
C THR A 152 5.54 -20.38 -14.51
N GLU A 153 5.83 -21.70 -14.45
CA GLU A 153 7.22 -22.21 -14.41
C GLU A 153 8.06 -21.81 -15.65
N THR A 154 7.41 -21.38 -16.72
CA THR A 154 8.08 -20.95 -17.97
C THR A 154 8.24 -19.43 -18.06
N ASP A 155 7.55 -18.67 -17.21
CA ASP A 155 7.58 -17.21 -17.24
C ASP A 155 8.69 -16.70 -16.31
N THR A 156 9.60 -15.91 -16.86
CA THR A 156 10.66 -15.28 -16.06
C THR A 156 10.37 -13.80 -15.89
N VAL A 157 10.12 -13.40 -14.64
CA VAL A 157 10.03 -11.98 -14.27
C VAL A 157 11.35 -11.58 -13.64
N THR A 158 11.96 -10.52 -14.18
CA THR A 158 13.26 -10.02 -13.72
C THR A 158 13.11 -8.56 -13.29
N VAL A 159 13.68 -8.24 -12.14
CA VAL A 159 13.77 -6.87 -11.60
C VAL A 159 15.24 -6.50 -11.48
N GLU A 160 15.62 -5.42 -12.14
CA GLU A 160 16.99 -4.94 -12.12
C GLU A 160 17.09 -3.59 -11.39
N VAL A 161 18.01 -3.50 -10.46
CA VAL A 161 18.41 -2.24 -9.84
C VAL A 161 19.59 -1.69 -10.62
N LEU A 162 19.43 -0.49 -11.15
CA LEU A 162 20.41 0.16 -12.01
C LEU A 162 21.12 1.31 -11.31
N SER A 163 22.39 1.53 -11.67
CA SER A 163 23.10 2.76 -11.35
C SER A 163 22.53 3.95 -12.15
N SER A 164 22.89 5.18 -11.78
CA SER A 164 22.55 6.36 -12.59
C SER A 164 23.18 6.36 -14.00
N ALA A 165 24.20 5.53 -14.23
CA ALA A 165 24.82 5.33 -15.54
C ALA A 165 24.14 4.21 -16.37
N GLY A 166 23.20 3.47 -15.78
CA GLY A 166 22.49 2.35 -16.40
C GLY A 166 23.16 0.99 -16.18
N ASP A 167 24.21 0.92 -15.34
CA ASP A 167 24.84 -0.38 -15.02
C ASP A 167 23.98 -1.15 -14.02
N VAL A 168 23.82 -2.45 -14.23
CA VAL A 168 23.11 -3.33 -13.30
C VAL A 168 23.90 -3.47 -12.00
N ILE A 169 23.27 -3.10 -10.88
CA ILE A 169 23.84 -3.25 -9.53
C ILE A 169 23.38 -4.57 -8.91
N ARG A 170 22.10 -4.91 -9.11
CA ARG A 170 21.50 -6.14 -8.59
C ARG A 170 20.36 -6.59 -9.48
N THR A 171 20.19 -7.92 -9.54
CA THR A 171 19.10 -8.57 -10.26
C THR A 171 18.31 -9.46 -9.32
N TYR A 172 16.98 -9.41 -9.40
CA TYR A 172 16.05 -10.34 -8.79
C TYR A 172 15.32 -11.10 -9.89
N SER A 173 15.06 -12.40 -9.71
CA SER A 173 14.36 -13.21 -10.72
C SER A 173 13.44 -14.23 -10.06
N THR A 174 12.31 -14.52 -10.70
CA THR A 174 11.46 -15.67 -10.32
C THR A 174 12.15 -17.01 -10.57
N HIS A 175 13.04 -17.06 -11.58
CA HIS A 175 13.83 -18.24 -11.96
C HIS A 175 15.29 -17.80 -12.13
N PRO A 176 16.08 -17.71 -11.04
CA PRO A 176 17.49 -17.40 -11.15
C PRO A 176 18.21 -18.53 -11.86
N ASP A 177 18.76 -18.22 -13.03
CA ASP A 177 19.60 -19.15 -13.80
C ASP A 177 21.04 -18.98 -13.36
N GLU A 178 21.61 -20.02 -12.75
CA GLU A 178 23.01 -20.02 -12.28
C GLU A 178 24.03 -19.79 -13.39
N GLU A 179 23.70 -20.11 -14.66
CA GLU A 179 24.58 -19.91 -15.80
C GLU A 179 24.46 -18.49 -16.40
N LEU A 180 23.24 -17.95 -16.49
CA LEU A 180 22.95 -16.64 -17.11
C LEU A 180 22.97 -15.46 -16.12
N SER A 181 22.62 -15.69 -14.88
CA SER A 181 22.56 -14.67 -13.85
C SER A 181 22.96 -15.24 -12.48
N PRO A 182 24.25 -15.60 -12.30
CA PRO A 182 24.72 -16.28 -11.09
C PRO A 182 24.57 -15.43 -9.81
N GLU A 183 24.36 -14.13 -9.95
CA GLU A 183 24.15 -13.20 -8.84
C GLU A 183 22.67 -12.82 -8.65
N ALA A 184 21.74 -13.41 -9.43
CA ALA A 184 20.33 -13.12 -9.28
C ALA A 184 19.78 -13.73 -7.97
N GLU A 185 19.09 -12.91 -7.21
CA GLU A 185 18.41 -13.35 -6.00
C GLU A 185 16.99 -13.80 -6.34
N PRO A 186 16.50 -14.90 -5.73
CA PRO A 186 15.14 -15.35 -5.95
C PRO A 186 14.15 -14.36 -5.34
N VAL A 187 13.11 -14.01 -6.10
CA VAL A 187 11.99 -13.22 -5.62
C VAL A 187 10.70 -14.00 -5.86
N PRO A 188 9.95 -14.34 -4.81
CA PRO A 188 8.64 -14.95 -4.96
C PRO A 188 7.64 -13.88 -5.39
N LEU A 189 7.11 -14.00 -6.61
CA LEU A 189 6.07 -13.14 -7.14
C LEU A 189 4.82 -13.96 -7.42
N GLY A 190 3.66 -13.46 -7.00
CA GLY A 190 2.36 -14.03 -7.28
C GLY A 190 1.44 -13.06 -8.03
N ALA A 191 0.24 -13.49 -8.36
CA ALA A 191 -0.77 -12.59 -8.92
C ALA A 191 -1.09 -11.45 -7.94
N GLY A 192 -1.36 -10.27 -8.47
CA GLY A 192 -1.66 -9.06 -7.70
C GLY A 192 -0.42 -8.28 -7.28
N HIS A 193 -0.50 -7.61 -6.14
CA HIS A 193 0.55 -6.75 -5.61
C HIS A 193 1.64 -7.56 -4.89
N ASN A 194 2.87 -7.30 -5.25
CA ASN A 194 4.08 -7.91 -4.67
C ASN A 194 5.04 -6.82 -4.21
N ARG A 195 5.67 -7.01 -3.07
CA ARG A 195 6.63 -6.06 -2.49
C ARG A 195 7.99 -6.72 -2.29
N GLY A 196 9.03 -6.06 -2.77
CA GLY A 196 10.41 -6.43 -2.54
C GLY A 196 11.20 -5.29 -1.87
N VAL A 197 12.39 -5.62 -1.36
CA VAL A 197 13.29 -4.66 -0.68
C VAL A 197 14.71 -4.88 -1.19
N TRP A 198 15.40 -3.79 -1.51
CA TRP A 198 16.80 -3.76 -1.92
C TRP A 198 17.67 -3.01 -0.94
#